data_3f183a5599ad5722dbfe97a93967dd47
#
_entry.id   3f183a5599ad5722dbfe97a93967dd47
#
_cell.length_a   1.000
_cell.length_b   1.000
_cell.length_c   1.000
_cell.angle_alpha   90.00
_cell.angle_beta   90.00
_cell.angle_gamma   90.00
#
_symmetry.space_group_name_H-M   'P 1'
#
loop_
_entity.id
_entity.type
_entity.pdbx_description
1 polymer ?
#
loop_
_entity_poly.entity_id
_entity_poly.type
_entity_poly.pdbx_seq_one_letter_code
_entity_poly.pdbx_strand_id
1 'polypeptide(L)'
;DLVRSRGLGDVYKRQERQDAFDAIRDEFKTQYTEEELEEKGALIDRYYHDVEKEAMRRCILDEGKRLDGRKTTEIRPIWCEVGYLPGPHGSAIFTRGETQSLTSVTLGTKLDEKIVDDVLDQHRERFLLHYNFPPYSTGEAKAQRGVGRREIGHGHLAWRALKGQIPAGYPYTVRVVSDIMESNGSSSMATVCAGTLALMDAGVAMKKPVSGIAMGLIKNAGEEKYAVLSDILGDEDHLGDMDFKVTGTRDGITATQMDIKVDGLSFEILEKALLQAKEGREHILNKLTECIAEPRKDLKPHAPRIETMTIPKEFIGAIIGPGGKIIQGMQEETGATITIEETDGVGRIESAGTNKKCIDDAMRIIKGIVAVPEVGEVYVGKVRSVMPYGVFVEFLPGKDGLLHISEIDWKRLETIEEAGLKEGDEIEVKLLDIDPKTGKFKLSHKVLLPRPEKQEKK
;
A
#
# COMPACT_ATOMS: atom_id res chain seq x y z
N ASP A 1 16.34 15.68 -18.71
CA ASP A 1 16.04 16.92 -19.45
C ASP A 1 14.60 17.00 -19.94
N LEU A 2 13.97 15.91 -20.40
CA LEU A 2 12.55 15.91 -20.83
C LEU A 2 11.56 16.16 -19.68
N VAL A 3 11.87 15.71 -18.47
CA VAL A 3 11.03 15.90 -17.27
C VAL A 3 11.10 17.34 -16.77
N ARG A 4 12.28 17.97 -16.83
CA ARG A 4 12.47 19.38 -16.48
C ARG A 4 11.75 20.34 -17.44
N SER A 5 11.75 20.04 -18.75
CA SER A 5 11.14 20.92 -19.74
C SER A 5 9.61 20.90 -19.73
N ARG A 6 8.97 19.75 -19.33
CA ARG A 6 7.50 19.64 -19.29
C ARG A 6 6.89 20.24 -18.02
N GLY A 7 7.55 20.10 -16.85
CA GLY A 7 7.05 20.67 -15.59
C GLY A 7 7.22 22.21 -15.53
N LEU A 8 8.34 22.73 -16.00
CA LEU A 8 8.62 24.17 -15.97
C LEU A 8 7.74 25.00 -16.92
N GLY A 9 7.34 24.43 -18.08
CA GLY A 9 6.49 25.16 -19.03
C GLY A 9 5.09 25.48 -18.50
N ASP A 10 4.54 24.60 -17.65
CA ASP A 10 3.19 24.79 -17.09
C ASP A 10 3.19 25.72 -15.86
N VAL A 11 4.27 25.77 -15.08
CA VAL A 11 4.44 26.75 -13.98
C VAL A 11 4.46 28.17 -14.53
N TYR A 12 5.19 28.40 -15.61
CA TYR A 12 5.23 29.73 -16.25
C TYR A 12 3.87 30.19 -16.74
N LYS A 13 3.02 29.31 -17.30
CA LYS A 13 1.69 29.70 -17.77
C LYS A 13 0.78 30.19 -16.64
N ARG A 14 0.81 29.52 -15.49
CA ARG A 14 0.08 29.98 -14.30
C ARG A 14 0.62 31.31 -13.82
N GLN A 15 1.93 31.42 -13.70
CA GLN A 15 2.60 32.65 -13.27
C GLN A 15 2.32 33.82 -14.24
N GLU A 16 2.46 33.59 -15.55
CA GLU A 16 2.16 34.57 -16.57
C GLU A 16 0.72 35.09 -16.49
N ARG A 17 -0.25 34.19 -16.23
CA ARG A 17 -1.66 34.56 -16.06
C ARG A 17 -1.86 35.38 -14.79
N GLN A 18 -1.28 34.96 -13.67
CA GLN A 18 -1.35 35.70 -12.42
C GLN A 18 -0.70 37.06 -12.54
N ASP A 19 0.47 37.15 -13.14
CA ASP A 19 1.19 38.38 -13.38
C ASP A 19 0.37 39.37 -14.27
N ALA A 20 -0.36 38.80 -15.25
CA ALA A 20 -1.24 39.61 -16.10
C ALA A 20 -2.45 40.19 -15.32
N PHE A 21 -3.08 39.37 -14.45
CA PHE A 21 -4.17 39.87 -13.59
C PHE A 21 -3.66 40.90 -12.58
N ASP A 22 -2.52 40.64 -11.96
CA ASP A 22 -1.91 41.58 -11.03
C ASP A 22 -1.53 42.90 -11.71
N ALA A 23 -0.98 42.85 -12.94
CA ALA A 23 -0.66 44.04 -13.72
C ALA A 23 -1.91 44.91 -14.03
N ILE A 24 -3.04 44.27 -14.41
CA ILE A 24 -4.30 44.99 -14.67
C ILE A 24 -4.82 45.63 -13.36
N ARG A 25 -4.74 44.90 -12.24
CA ARG A 25 -5.14 45.42 -10.92
C ARG A 25 -4.28 46.61 -10.51
N ASP A 26 -2.98 46.50 -10.68
CA ASP A 26 -2.03 47.56 -10.34
C ASP A 26 -2.22 48.78 -11.23
N GLU A 27 -2.46 48.58 -12.53
CA GLU A 27 -2.82 49.70 -13.44
C GLU A 27 -4.12 50.39 -12.99
N PHE A 28 -5.14 49.60 -12.58
CA PHE A 28 -6.37 50.18 -12.04
C PHE A 28 -6.11 50.99 -10.77
N LYS A 29 -5.24 50.53 -9.86
CA LYS A 29 -4.88 51.23 -8.62
C LYS A 29 -4.13 52.55 -8.88
N THR A 30 -3.43 52.73 -10.00
CA THR A 30 -2.77 53.99 -10.33
C THR A 30 -3.73 55.17 -10.52
N GLN A 31 -5.04 54.92 -10.66
CA GLN A 31 -6.08 55.94 -10.78
C GLN A 31 -6.44 56.60 -9.44
N TYR A 32 -5.94 56.08 -8.33
CA TYR A 32 -6.19 56.53 -6.95
C TYR A 32 -4.94 57.15 -6.35
N THR A 33 -5.10 58.10 -5.45
CA THR A 33 -4.01 58.68 -4.66
C THR A 33 -3.58 57.72 -3.55
N GLU A 34 -2.37 57.92 -2.99
CA GLU A 34 -1.89 57.10 -1.84
C GLU A 34 -2.84 57.21 -0.64
N GLU A 35 -3.37 58.42 -0.34
CA GLU A 35 -4.33 58.64 0.75
C GLU A 35 -5.66 57.86 0.52
N GLU A 36 -6.16 57.87 -0.73
CA GLU A 36 -7.36 57.11 -1.08
C GLU A 36 -7.14 55.58 -1.00
N LEU A 37 -5.93 55.09 -1.35
CA LEU A 37 -5.58 53.69 -1.25
C LEU A 37 -5.43 53.26 0.23
N GLU A 38 -4.89 54.11 1.10
CA GLU A 38 -4.85 53.82 2.54
C GLU A 38 -6.27 53.73 3.15
N GLU A 39 -7.18 54.65 2.75
CA GLU A 39 -8.55 54.69 3.28
C GLU A 39 -9.45 53.60 2.67
N LYS A 40 -9.37 53.38 1.36
CA LYS A 40 -10.35 52.60 0.58
C LYS A 40 -9.75 51.35 -0.06
N GLY A 41 -8.46 51.09 0.06
CA GLY A 41 -7.77 50.00 -0.63
C GLY A 41 -8.41 48.60 -0.42
N ALA A 42 -8.83 48.32 0.79
CA ALA A 42 -9.53 47.04 1.08
C ALA A 42 -10.89 46.91 0.37
N LEU A 43 -11.60 48.02 0.19
CA LEU A 43 -12.87 48.07 -0.57
C LEU A 43 -12.61 47.94 -2.06
N ILE A 44 -11.57 48.61 -2.57
CA ILE A 44 -11.15 48.54 -3.97
C ILE A 44 -10.79 47.11 -4.33
N ASP A 45 -9.99 46.42 -3.50
CA ASP A 45 -9.61 45.03 -3.74
C ASP A 45 -10.82 44.10 -3.71
N ARG A 46 -11.78 44.32 -2.81
CA ARG A 46 -13.01 43.54 -2.75
C ARG A 46 -13.86 43.71 -4.00
N TYR A 47 -14.12 44.94 -4.44
CA TYR A 47 -14.92 45.20 -5.64
C TYR A 47 -14.20 44.74 -6.91
N TYR A 48 -12.86 44.88 -6.97
CA TYR A 48 -12.08 44.36 -8.06
C TYR A 48 -12.23 42.84 -8.20
N HIS A 49 -12.17 42.11 -7.07
CA HIS A 49 -12.40 40.68 -7.05
C HIS A 49 -13.82 40.31 -7.54
N ASP A 50 -14.86 41.06 -7.18
CA ASP A 50 -16.23 40.86 -7.67
C ASP A 50 -16.31 41.06 -9.20
N VAL A 51 -15.57 42.02 -9.76
CA VAL A 51 -15.47 42.27 -11.21
C VAL A 51 -14.72 41.13 -11.91
N GLU A 52 -13.64 40.62 -11.34
CA GLU A 52 -12.93 39.43 -11.87
C GLU A 52 -13.86 38.21 -11.91
N LYS A 53 -14.61 37.98 -10.86
CA LYS A 53 -15.59 36.91 -10.77
C LYS A 53 -16.68 37.04 -11.85
N GLU A 54 -17.18 38.27 -12.09
CA GLU A 54 -18.18 38.53 -13.13
C GLU A 54 -17.60 38.36 -14.53
N ALA A 55 -16.37 38.84 -14.77
CA ALA A 55 -15.69 38.70 -16.07
C ALA A 55 -15.45 37.22 -16.42
N MET A 56 -14.99 36.43 -15.46
CA MET A 56 -14.83 34.97 -15.64
C MET A 56 -16.17 34.30 -16.00
N ARG A 57 -17.25 34.66 -15.29
CA ARG A 57 -18.59 34.12 -15.54
C ARG A 57 -19.08 34.42 -16.97
N ARG A 58 -18.90 35.67 -17.43
CA ARG A 58 -19.25 36.04 -18.81
C ARG A 58 -18.43 35.28 -19.83
N CYS A 59 -17.11 35.15 -19.63
CA CYS A 59 -16.25 34.36 -20.52
C CYS A 59 -16.74 32.92 -20.68
N ILE A 60 -17.05 32.26 -19.55
CA ILE A 60 -17.48 30.85 -19.54
C ILE A 60 -18.92 30.68 -20.05
N LEU A 61 -19.85 31.53 -19.59
CA LEU A 61 -21.27 31.38 -19.91
C LEU A 61 -21.64 31.93 -21.28
N ASP A 62 -21.06 33.03 -21.72
CA ASP A 62 -21.43 33.71 -22.95
C ASP A 62 -20.55 33.31 -24.13
N GLU A 63 -19.22 33.19 -23.91
CA GLU A 63 -18.28 32.84 -24.97
C GLU A 63 -17.98 31.31 -25.02
N GLY A 64 -18.32 30.55 -23.96
CA GLY A 64 -18.04 29.13 -23.87
C GLY A 64 -16.56 28.79 -23.72
N LYS A 65 -15.74 29.76 -23.26
CA LYS A 65 -14.30 29.63 -23.08
C LYS A 65 -13.93 29.70 -21.62
N ARG A 66 -13.05 28.82 -21.18
CA ARG A 66 -12.46 28.84 -19.83
C ARG A 66 -11.22 29.74 -19.77
N LEU A 67 -10.75 30.00 -18.55
CA LEU A 67 -9.60 30.92 -18.33
C LEU A 67 -8.31 30.45 -19.03
N ASP A 68 -8.15 29.17 -19.28
CA ASP A 68 -7.03 28.58 -20.03
C ASP A 68 -7.36 28.25 -21.50
N GLY A 69 -8.53 28.68 -21.98
CA GLY A 69 -8.98 28.49 -23.36
C GLY A 69 -9.66 27.12 -23.64
N ARG A 70 -9.70 26.21 -22.67
CA ARG A 70 -10.41 24.89 -22.80
C ARG A 70 -11.92 25.06 -22.91
N LYS A 71 -12.59 24.05 -23.47
CA LYS A 71 -14.04 23.87 -23.39
C LYS A 71 -14.45 23.36 -22.00
N THR A 72 -15.71 23.45 -21.66
CA THR A 72 -16.26 23.05 -20.35
C THR A 72 -16.03 21.60 -19.97
N THR A 73 -15.99 20.68 -20.94
CA THR A 73 -15.78 19.23 -20.74
C THR A 73 -14.34 18.78 -20.92
N GLU A 74 -13.45 19.68 -21.32
CA GLU A 74 -12.08 19.34 -21.70
C GLU A 74 -11.18 19.18 -20.47
N ILE A 75 -10.37 18.11 -20.46
CA ILE A 75 -9.45 17.76 -19.39
C ILE A 75 -8.04 18.14 -19.85
N ARG A 76 -7.22 18.68 -18.92
CA ARG A 76 -5.82 19.01 -19.18
C ARG A 76 -5.02 17.76 -19.61
N PRO A 77 -3.93 17.94 -20.37
CA PRO A 77 -3.05 16.83 -20.75
C PRO A 77 -2.59 16.03 -19.54
N ILE A 78 -2.62 14.70 -19.65
CA ILE A 78 -2.21 13.78 -18.59
C ILE A 78 -0.91 13.10 -19.01
N TRP A 79 0.04 13.08 -18.09
CA TRP A 79 1.24 12.28 -18.16
C TRP A 79 1.43 11.52 -16.85
N CYS A 80 1.83 10.26 -16.92
CA CYS A 80 2.11 9.44 -15.75
C CYS A 80 3.21 8.42 -16.02
N GLU A 81 3.93 8.05 -14.96
CA GLU A 81 5.01 7.08 -14.97
C GLU A 81 5.02 6.29 -13.66
N VAL A 82 5.32 4.98 -13.72
CA VAL A 82 5.41 4.11 -12.55
C VAL A 82 6.85 3.64 -12.34
N GLY A 83 7.18 3.24 -11.09
CA GLY A 83 8.53 2.83 -10.75
C GLY A 83 9.52 4.00 -10.72
N TYR A 84 9.04 5.21 -10.56
CA TYR A 84 9.82 6.45 -10.64
C TYR A 84 10.91 6.54 -9.56
N LEU A 85 10.60 6.09 -8.34
CA LEU A 85 11.56 6.07 -7.23
C LEU A 85 12.10 4.64 -7.03
N PRO A 86 13.43 4.46 -6.85
CA PRO A 86 14.03 3.13 -6.69
C PRO A 86 13.81 2.52 -5.31
N GLY A 87 13.69 3.32 -4.26
CA GLY A 87 13.64 2.86 -2.87
C GLY A 87 12.29 2.33 -2.39
N PRO A 88 11.15 2.96 -2.69
CA PRO A 88 9.83 2.48 -2.27
C PRO A 88 9.43 1.18 -2.95
N HIS A 89 8.50 0.43 -2.32
CA HIS A 89 7.98 -0.83 -2.89
C HIS A 89 7.11 -0.59 -4.13
N GLY A 90 6.46 0.57 -4.24
CA GLY A 90 5.83 1.09 -5.44
C GLY A 90 5.96 2.60 -5.49
N SER A 91 5.96 3.18 -6.67
CA SER A 91 5.97 4.64 -6.85
C SER A 91 5.41 5.04 -8.19
N ALA A 92 4.79 6.20 -8.22
CA ALA A 92 4.27 6.79 -9.45
C ALA A 92 4.36 8.31 -9.39
N ILE A 93 4.50 8.90 -10.56
CA ILE A 93 4.26 10.31 -10.79
C ILE A 93 3.05 10.46 -11.70
N PHE A 94 2.16 11.36 -11.35
CA PHE A 94 0.97 11.69 -12.12
C PHE A 94 0.89 13.18 -12.30
N THR A 95 0.79 13.61 -13.54
CA THR A 95 0.68 15.02 -13.93
C THR A 95 -0.58 15.23 -14.74
N ARG A 96 -1.33 16.28 -14.41
CA ARG A 96 -2.49 16.75 -15.15
C ARG A 96 -2.37 18.25 -15.33
N GLY A 97 -1.87 18.67 -16.49
CA GLY A 97 -1.45 20.06 -16.73
C GLY A 97 -0.51 20.55 -15.64
N GLU A 98 -0.88 21.60 -14.93
CA GLU A 98 -0.13 22.24 -13.85
C GLU A 98 -0.44 21.63 -12.46
N THR A 99 -0.75 20.35 -12.39
CA THR A 99 -0.96 19.66 -11.12
C THR A 99 -0.22 18.33 -11.14
N GLN A 100 0.73 18.16 -10.23
CA GLN A 100 1.60 16.99 -10.17
C GLN A 100 1.65 16.38 -8.77
N SER A 101 1.51 15.07 -8.70
CA SER A 101 1.69 14.27 -7.48
C SER A 101 2.77 13.22 -7.70
N LEU A 102 3.77 13.20 -6.82
CA LEU A 102 4.72 12.11 -6.66
C LEU A 102 4.26 11.25 -5.48
N THR A 103 3.91 10.00 -5.75
CA THR A 103 3.35 9.10 -4.74
C THR A 103 4.20 7.86 -4.58
N SER A 104 4.46 7.49 -3.35
CA SER A 104 5.19 6.29 -2.97
C SER A 104 4.33 5.35 -2.12
N VAL A 105 4.58 4.04 -2.26
CA VAL A 105 3.92 2.98 -1.49
C VAL A 105 4.97 2.14 -0.78
N THR A 106 4.75 1.95 0.52
CA THR A 106 5.53 1.04 1.35
C THR A 106 4.61 -0.05 1.90
N LEU A 107 5.04 -1.30 1.79
CA LEU A 107 4.37 -2.46 2.36
C LEU A 107 5.06 -2.82 3.66
N GLY A 108 4.30 -2.98 4.71
CA GLY A 108 4.78 -3.35 6.03
C GLY A 108 4.12 -4.64 6.52
N THR A 109 4.53 -5.06 7.70
CA THR A 109 3.99 -6.23 8.42
C THR A 109 2.80 -5.82 9.29
N LYS A 110 2.25 -6.76 10.03
CA LYS A 110 1.23 -6.49 11.06
C LYS A 110 1.73 -5.57 12.17
N LEU A 111 3.02 -5.56 12.47
CA LEU A 111 3.62 -4.69 13.48
C LEU A 111 3.59 -3.22 13.09
N ASP A 112 3.46 -2.92 11.79
CA ASP A 112 3.40 -1.58 11.23
C ASP A 112 1.97 -1.01 11.16
N GLU A 113 0.96 -1.75 11.64
CA GLU A 113 -0.41 -1.27 11.73
C GLU A 113 -0.53 -0.05 12.63
N LYS A 114 -1.28 0.96 12.19
CA LYS A 114 -1.59 2.10 13.04
C LYS A 114 -2.61 1.68 14.10
N ILE A 115 -2.25 1.88 15.37
CA ILE A 115 -3.18 1.73 16.47
C ILE A 115 -3.97 3.05 16.58
N VAL A 116 -5.29 2.94 16.46
CA VAL A 116 -6.22 4.03 16.75
C VAL A 116 -6.83 3.74 18.12
N ASP A 117 -6.58 4.64 19.07
CA ASP A 117 -7.03 4.53 20.45
C ASP A 117 -7.74 5.82 20.85
N ASP A 118 -8.93 6.00 20.29
CA ASP A 118 -9.81 7.11 20.59
C ASP A 118 -10.86 6.71 21.64
N VAL A 119 -11.47 7.69 22.30
CA VAL A 119 -12.45 7.48 23.38
C VAL A 119 -13.63 6.59 22.93
N LEU A 120 -14.04 6.69 21.67
CA LEU A 120 -15.21 6.00 21.12
C LEU A 120 -14.86 4.87 20.16
N ASP A 121 -13.60 4.77 19.74
CA ASP A 121 -13.21 3.82 18.71
C ASP A 121 -11.78 3.33 18.94
N GLN A 122 -11.65 2.02 19.10
CA GLN A 122 -10.36 1.34 19.24
C GLN A 122 -10.22 0.30 18.16
N HIS A 123 -9.32 0.55 17.20
CA HIS A 123 -9.04 -0.41 16.12
C HIS A 123 -7.62 -0.30 15.59
N ARG A 124 -7.26 -1.24 14.73
CA ARG A 124 -6.00 -1.21 13.96
C ARG A 124 -6.29 -0.89 12.51
N GLU A 125 -5.55 0.05 11.96
CA GLU A 125 -5.69 0.47 10.57
C GLU A 125 -4.49 -0.02 9.76
N ARG A 126 -4.78 -0.77 8.69
CA ARG A 126 -3.78 -1.36 7.78
C ARG A 126 -3.54 -0.54 6.52
N PHE A 127 -4.45 0.34 6.17
CA PHE A 127 -4.29 1.20 5.00
C PHE A 127 -4.10 2.65 5.43
N LEU A 128 -2.89 3.17 5.25
CA LEU A 128 -2.49 4.51 5.66
C LEU A 128 -2.26 5.37 4.42
N LEU A 129 -2.78 6.59 4.41
CA LEU A 129 -2.50 7.55 3.35
C LEU A 129 -2.12 8.90 3.94
N HIS A 130 -0.97 9.40 3.54
CA HIS A 130 -0.44 10.71 3.90
C HIS A 130 -0.44 11.60 2.67
N TYR A 131 -1.03 12.77 2.82
CA TYR A 131 -1.07 13.80 1.78
C TYR A 131 -0.26 15.00 2.26
N ASN A 132 0.77 15.34 1.52
CA ASN A 132 1.66 16.43 1.81
C ASN A 132 1.50 17.53 0.75
N PHE A 133 1.23 18.75 1.22
CA PHE A 133 1.05 19.92 0.35
C PHE A 133 2.06 21.01 0.74
N PRO A 134 3.33 20.87 0.34
CA PRO A 134 4.35 21.83 0.70
C PRO A 134 4.12 23.17 -0.01
N PRO A 135 4.57 24.31 0.59
CA PRO A 135 4.36 25.64 0.03
C PRO A 135 4.87 25.81 -1.39
N TYR A 136 5.97 25.16 -1.76
CA TYR A 136 6.53 25.23 -3.10
C TYR A 136 5.59 24.70 -4.19
N SER A 137 4.61 23.84 -3.83
CA SER A 137 3.63 23.31 -4.79
C SER A 137 2.73 24.40 -5.40
N THR A 138 2.63 25.54 -4.75
CA THR A 138 1.95 26.75 -5.24
C THR A 138 2.90 27.90 -5.54
N GLY A 139 4.21 27.65 -5.57
CA GLY A 139 5.24 28.67 -5.81
C GLY A 139 5.54 29.55 -4.60
N GLU A 140 5.07 29.19 -3.39
CA GLU A 140 5.26 30.00 -2.20
C GLU A 140 6.57 29.64 -1.47
N ALA A 141 7.35 30.64 -1.11
CA ALA A 141 8.56 30.51 -0.30
C ALA A 141 8.24 30.81 1.18
N LYS A 142 7.67 29.82 1.89
CA LYS A 142 7.38 29.94 3.32
C LYS A 142 7.74 28.66 4.09
N ALA A 143 7.92 28.79 5.40
CA ALA A 143 8.19 27.65 6.27
C ALA A 143 6.95 26.74 6.38
N GLN A 144 7.16 25.43 6.28
CA GLN A 144 6.13 24.44 6.53
C GLN A 144 5.95 24.24 8.05
N ARG A 145 4.75 24.50 8.56
CA ARG A 145 4.43 24.47 10.01
C ARG A 145 3.57 23.25 10.42
N GLY A 146 3.79 22.09 9.80
CA GLY A 146 3.01 20.88 10.04
C GLY A 146 1.82 20.74 9.09
N VAL A 147 0.95 19.77 9.35
CA VAL A 147 -0.17 19.40 8.49
C VAL A 147 -1.41 20.23 8.84
N GLY A 148 -1.95 20.97 7.88
CA GLY A 148 -3.15 21.77 8.04
C GLY A 148 -4.44 20.95 7.92
N ARG A 149 -5.58 21.53 8.35
CA ARG A 149 -6.91 20.90 8.24
C ARG A 149 -7.28 20.53 6.79
N ARG A 150 -6.91 21.37 5.84
CA ARG A 150 -7.14 21.13 4.40
C ARG A 150 -6.40 19.87 3.93
N GLU A 151 -5.14 19.72 4.33
CA GLU A 151 -4.33 18.55 3.99
C GLU A 151 -4.91 17.27 4.57
N ILE A 152 -5.38 17.31 5.83
CA ILE A 152 -6.06 16.18 6.47
C ILE A 152 -7.31 15.80 5.68
N GLY A 153 -8.16 16.76 5.31
CA GLY A 153 -9.38 16.54 4.54
C GLY A 153 -9.11 15.95 3.15
N HIS A 154 -8.11 16.48 2.43
CA HIS A 154 -7.70 15.97 1.12
C HIS A 154 -7.13 14.55 1.22
N GLY A 155 -6.28 14.29 2.21
CA GLY A 155 -5.73 12.96 2.48
C GLY A 155 -6.82 11.95 2.82
N HIS A 156 -7.80 12.33 3.65
CA HIS A 156 -8.92 11.48 4.03
C HIS A 156 -9.86 11.17 2.85
N LEU A 157 -10.07 12.11 1.93
CA LEU A 157 -10.81 11.86 0.69
C LEU A 157 -10.11 10.81 -0.17
N ALA A 158 -8.81 10.94 -0.38
CA ALA A 158 -8.01 9.98 -1.15
C ALA A 158 -7.96 8.61 -0.45
N TRP A 159 -7.84 8.59 0.88
CA TRP A 159 -7.89 7.37 1.68
C TRP A 159 -9.23 6.63 1.49
N ARG A 160 -10.39 7.33 1.60
CA ARG A 160 -11.71 6.74 1.35
C ARG A 160 -11.85 6.21 -0.06
N ALA A 161 -11.30 6.92 -1.05
CA ALA A 161 -11.36 6.54 -2.45
C ALA A 161 -10.65 5.21 -2.74
N LEU A 162 -9.51 4.95 -2.09
CA LEU A 162 -8.60 3.83 -2.38
C LEU A 162 -8.77 2.65 -1.43
N LYS A 163 -9.05 2.87 -0.14
CA LYS A 163 -9.12 1.82 0.90
C LYS A 163 -10.03 0.65 0.49
N GLY A 164 -11.22 0.93 -0.05
CA GLY A 164 -12.19 -0.08 -0.46
C GLY A 164 -11.73 -1.00 -1.60
N GLN A 165 -10.67 -0.60 -2.31
CA GLN A 165 -10.08 -1.38 -3.41
C GLN A 165 -8.98 -2.35 -2.95
N ILE A 166 -8.48 -2.23 -1.71
CA ILE A 166 -7.56 -3.20 -1.15
C ILE A 166 -8.35 -4.49 -0.87
N PRO A 167 -7.86 -5.68 -1.31
CA PRO A 167 -8.55 -6.94 -1.07
C PRO A 167 -8.74 -7.23 0.42
N ALA A 168 -9.87 -7.84 0.77
CA ALA A 168 -10.08 -8.35 2.12
C ALA A 168 -9.01 -9.42 2.42
N GLY A 169 -8.40 -9.34 3.62
CA GLY A 169 -7.34 -10.29 4.03
C GLY A 169 -5.98 -10.05 3.36
N TYR A 170 -5.78 -8.90 2.68
CA TYR A 170 -4.46 -8.55 2.17
C TYR A 170 -3.43 -8.54 3.33
N PRO A 171 -2.31 -9.29 3.20
CA PRO A 171 -1.47 -9.58 4.36
C PRO A 171 -0.61 -8.40 4.82
N TYR A 172 -0.44 -7.38 3.98
CA TYR A 172 0.43 -6.24 4.28
C TYR A 172 -0.31 -5.06 4.87
N THR A 173 0.37 -4.34 5.75
CA THR A 173 0.06 -2.95 6.06
C THR A 173 0.56 -2.09 4.91
N VAL A 174 -0.33 -1.28 4.33
CA VAL A 174 -0.04 -0.46 3.15
C VAL A 174 0.04 1.01 3.56
N ARG A 175 1.19 1.64 3.34
CA ARG A 175 1.37 3.08 3.55
C ARG A 175 1.58 3.77 2.22
N VAL A 176 0.69 4.69 1.88
CA VAL A 176 0.76 5.57 0.72
C VAL A 176 1.19 6.96 1.19
N VAL A 177 2.19 7.54 0.56
CA VAL A 177 2.63 8.92 0.80
C VAL A 177 2.58 9.66 -0.52
N SER A 178 1.78 10.72 -0.58
CA SER A 178 1.60 11.56 -1.76
C SER A 178 2.15 12.96 -1.48
N ASP A 179 3.21 13.31 -2.17
CA ASP A 179 3.83 14.62 -2.16
C ASP A 179 3.38 15.42 -3.38
N ILE A 180 2.72 16.55 -3.14
CA ILE A 180 2.27 17.42 -4.22
C ILE A 180 3.43 18.30 -4.65
N MET A 181 3.88 18.07 -5.88
CA MET A 181 5.03 18.79 -6.46
C MET A 181 4.61 20.12 -7.08
N GLU A 182 3.41 20.15 -7.65
CA GLU A 182 2.80 21.32 -8.26
C GLU A 182 1.28 21.27 -8.14
N SER A 183 0.60 22.39 -7.99
CA SER A 183 -0.85 22.46 -7.86
C SER A 183 -1.47 23.69 -8.52
N ASN A 184 -2.36 23.43 -9.49
CA ASN A 184 -3.31 24.38 -10.04
C ASN A 184 -4.69 23.72 -10.19
N GLY A 185 -5.34 23.48 -9.04
CA GLY A 185 -6.66 22.82 -8.95
C GLY A 185 -6.58 21.32 -8.76
N SER A 186 -7.32 20.87 -7.77
CA SER A 186 -7.60 19.46 -7.42
C SER A 186 -6.39 18.52 -7.30
N SER A 187 -5.44 18.89 -6.47
CA SER A 187 -4.30 18.04 -6.10
C SER A 187 -4.71 16.74 -5.38
N SER A 188 -5.83 16.73 -4.65
CA SER A 188 -6.36 15.51 -4.04
C SER A 188 -6.77 14.46 -5.08
N MET A 189 -7.30 14.88 -6.24
CA MET A 189 -7.62 13.96 -7.33
C MET A 189 -6.36 13.45 -8.05
N ALA A 190 -5.31 14.27 -8.13
CA ALA A 190 -4.00 13.80 -8.57
C ALA A 190 -3.43 12.74 -7.62
N THR A 191 -3.59 12.92 -6.29
CA THR A 191 -3.22 11.91 -5.28
C THR A 191 -3.96 10.59 -5.46
N VAL A 192 -5.26 10.61 -5.76
CA VAL A 192 -6.04 9.38 -6.04
C VAL A 192 -5.49 8.65 -7.26
N CYS A 193 -5.21 9.38 -8.34
CA CYS A 193 -4.65 8.81 -9.57
C CYS A 193 -3.24 8.27 -9.37
N ALA A 194 -2.33 9.06 -8.79
CA ALA A 194 -0.97 8.63 -8.47
C ALA A 194 -0.94 7.48 -7.46
N GLY A 195 -1.83 7.51 -6.45
CA GLY A 195 -1.97 6.45 -5.46
C GLY A 195 -2.41 5.12 -6.10
N THR A 196 -3.36 5.16 -7.03
CA THR A 196 -3.75 3.98 -7.83
C THR A 196 -2.56 3.41 -8.59
N LEU A 197 -1.83 4.23 -9.32
CA LEU A 197 -0.65 3.81 -10.07
C LEU A 197 0.44 3.23 -9.16
N ALA A 198 0.74 3.89 -8.05
CA ALA A 198 1.78 3.46 -7.11
C ALA A 198 1.41 2.15 -6.39
N LEU A 199 0.12 1.94 -6.06
CA LEU A 199 -0.38 0.67 -5.50
C LEU A 199 -0.24 -0.46 -6.53
N MET A 200 -0.58 -0.22 -7.79
CA MET A 200 -0.42 -1.20 -8.87
C MET A 200 1.07 -1.49 -9.13
N ASP A 201 1.94 -0.48 -9.07
CA ASP A 201 3.40 -0.65 -9.17
C ASP A 201 3.99 -1.42 -7.99
N ALA A 202 3.40 -1.30 -6.80
CA ALA A 202 3.79 -2.09 -5.62
C ALA A 202 3.33 -3.56 -5.67
N GLY A 203 2.59 -3.98 -6.69
CA GLY A 203 2.02 -5.33 -6.77
C GLY A 203 0.81 -5.56 -5.85
N VAL A 204 0.18 -4.48 -5.35
CA VAL A 204 -1.06 -4.61 -4.59
C VAL A 204 -2.18 -5.00 -5.56
N ALA A 205 -2.74 -6.20 -5.38
CA ALA A 205 -3.82 -6.73 -6.20
C ALA A 205 -5.14 -5.99 -5.93
N MET A 206 -5.20 -4.70 -6.30
CA MET A 206 -6.41 -3.89 -6.15
C MET A 206 -7.59 -4.55 -6.87
N LYS A 207 -8.80 -4.47 -6.27
CA LYS A 207 -10.02 -4.98 -6.91
C LYS A 207 -10.23 -4.34 -8.29
N LYS A 208 -10.10 -3.03 -8.36
CA LYS A 208 -10.19 -2.23 -9.59
C LYS A 208 -9.40 -0.92 -9.44
N PRO A 209 -8.80 -0.40 -10.52
CA PRO A 209 -8.16 0.91 -10.50
C PRO A 209 -9.19 2.03 -10.32
N VAL A 210 -8.77 3.09 -9.63
CA VAL A 210 -9.59 4.26 -9.30
C VAL A 210 -9.01 5.50 -9.96
N SER A 211 -9.86 6.31 -10.55
CA SER A 211 -9.53 7.67 -10.98
C SER A 211 -10.36 8.71 -10.22
N GLY A 212 -9.94 9.96 -10.29
CA GLY A 212 -10.67 11.07 -9.67
C GLY A 212 -10.63 12.32 -10.52
N ILE A 213 -11.72 13.09 -10.48
CA ILE A 213 -11.88 14.36 -11.19
C ILE A 213 -12.56 15.38 -10.27
N ALA A 214 -12.20 16.66 -10.45
CA ALA A 214 -12.93 17.77 -9.83
C ALA A 214 -13.79 18.48 -10.88
N MET A 215 -15.05 18.62 -10.55
CA MET A 215 -16.06 19.31 -11.34
C MET A 215 -16.34 20.67 -10.73
N GLY A 216 -16.60 21.66 -11.56
CA GLY A 216 -17.03 22.99 -11.15
C GLY A 216 -18.41 23.33 -11.66
N LEU A 217 -18.97 24.39 -11.09
CA LEU A 217 -20.20 25.00 -11.55
C LEU A 217 -20.02 26.51 -11.63
N ILE A 218 -20.46 27.07 -12.75
CA ILE A 218 -20.65 28.51 -12.90
C ILE A 218 -22.12 28.74 -13.22
N LYS A 219 -22.79 29.55 -12.40
CA LYS A 219 -24.22 29.90 -12.56
C LYS A 219 -24.42 31.38 -12.29
N ASN A 220 -25.19 32.05 -13.13
CA ASN A 220 -25.60 33.43 -12.86
C ASN A 220 -26.75 33.46 -11.83
N ALA A 221 -26.67 34.39 -10.89
CA ALA A 221 -27.72 34.59 -9.91
C ALA A 221 -29.02 35.01 -10.60
N GLY A 222 -30.11 34.28 -10.37
CA GLY A 222 -31.43 34.57 -10.94
C GLY A 222 -31.66 34.14 -12.38
N GLU A 223 -30.69 33.48 -13.04
CA GLU A 223 -30.81 32.95 -14.39
C GLU A 223 -30.77 31.42 -14.40
N GLU A 224 -31.43 30.81 -15.39
CA GLU A 224 -31.34 29.36 -15.65
C GLU A 224 -30.02 28.94 -16.32
N LYS A 225 -29.22 29.94 -16.77
CA LYS A 225 -27.96 29.70 -17.49
C LYS A 225 -26.86 29.22 -16.52
N TYR A 226 -26.31 28.06 -16.79
CA TYR A 226 -25.21 27.49 -16.04
C TYR A 226 -24.25 26.67 -16.89
N ALA A 227 -23.02 26.49 -16.44
CA ALA A 227 -22.02 25.61 -17.04
C ALA A 227 -21.41 24.69 -15.99
N VAL A 228 -21.36 23.39 -16.29
CA VAL A 228 -20.60 22.41 -15.50
C VAL A 228 -19.23 22.23 -16.14
N LEU A 229 -18.18 22.35 -15.34
CA LEU A 229 -16.79 22.32 -15.78
C LEU A 229 -16.12 21.03 -15.34
N SER A 230 -15.41 20.35 -16.25
CA SER A 230 -14.55 19.21 -15.94
C SER A 230 -13.13 19.67 -15.66
N ASP A 231 -12.46 19.06 -14.66
CA ASP A 231 -11.06 19.34 -14.34
C ASP A 231 -10.79 20.83 -14.11
N ILE A 232 -11.34 21.36 -13.02
CA ILE A 232 -11.27 22.78 -12.68
C ILE A 232 -9.86 23.24 -12.29
N LEU A 233 -9.53 24.48 -12.66
CA LEU A 233 -8.36 25.21 -12.18
C LEU A 233 -8.57 25.73 -10.77
N GLY A 234 -7.47 26.16 -10.10
CA GLY A 234 -7.56 26.80 -8.79
C GLY A 234 -8.40 28.08 -8.80
N ASP A 235 -8.28 28.89 -9.87
CA ASP A 235 -9.07 30.10 -10.03
C ASP A 235 -10.56 29.79 -10.24
N GLU A 236 -10.89 28.74 -10.99
CA GLU A 236 -12.26 28.27 -11.21
C GLU A 236 -12.89 27.66 -9.94
N ASP A 237 -12.08 27.02 -9.07
CA ASP A 237 -12.51 26.62 -7.72
C ASP A 237 -12.81 27.86 -6.88
N HIS A 238 -11.90 28.85 -6.88
CA HIS A 238 -12.03 30.02 -6.02
C HIS A 238 -13.20 30.93 -6.42
N LEU A 239 -13.34 31.24 -7.69
CA LEU A 239 -14.34 32.16 -8.26
C LEU A 239 -15.67 31.46 -8.61
N GLY A 240 -15.70 30.14 -8.67
CA GLY A 240 -16.85 29.31 -9.04
C GLY A 240 -17.86 29.12 -7.89
N ASP A 241 -18.93 28.39 -8.21
CA ASP A 241 -20.08 28.14 -7.33
C ASP A 241 -20.10 26.75 -6.69
N MET A 242 -19.31 25.82 -7.24
CA MET A 242 -19.19 24.45 -6.74
C MET A 242 -17.77 23.90 -7.03
N ASP A 243 -17.20 23.21 -6.05
CA ASP A 243 -16.09 22.26 -6.20
C ASP A 243 -16.60 20.85 -5.83
N PHE A 244 -16.81 20.02 -6.85
CA PHE A 244 -17.35 18.68 -6.68
C PHE A 244 -16.34 17.61 -7.12
N LYS A 245 -15.69 16.97 -6.16
CA LYS A 245 -14.72 15.91 -6.38
C LYS A 245 -15.40 14.56 -6.42
N VAL A 246 -15.20 13.82 -7.51
CA VAL A 246 -15.79 12.50 -7.73
C VAL A 246 -14.69 11.50 -8.06
N THR A 247 -14.58 10.46 -7.24
CA THR A 247 -13.64 9.35 -7.44
C THR A 247 -14.39 8.06 -7.74
N GLY A 248 -13.80 7.16 -8.48
CA GLY A 248 -14.43 5.87 -8.74
C GLY A 248 -13.67 4.98 -9.72
N THR A 249 -14.16 3.75 -9.79
CA THR A 249 -13.79 2.75 -10.78
C THR A 249 -14.65 2.90 -12.04
N ARG A 250 -14.50 2.00 -13.02
CA ARG A 250 -15.42 1.94 -14.17
C ARG A 250 -16.86 1.62 -13.78
N ASP A 251 -17.08 0.89 -12.68
CA ASP A 251 -18.41 0.39 -12.30
C ASP A 251 -19.18 1.35 -11.39
N GLY A 252 -18.46 2.21 -10.64
CA GLY A 252 -19.14 3.07 -9.70
C GLY A 252 -18.22 4.04 -8.96
N ILE A 253 -18.84 4.86 -8.13
CA ILE A 253 -18.21 5.89 -7.31
C ILE A 253 -17.66 5.24 -6.03
N THR A 254 -16.44 5.62 -5.64
CA THR A 254 -15.78 5.16 -4.41
C THR A 254 -15.80 6.22 -3.31
N ALA A 255 -15.66 7.49 -3.66
CA ALA A 255 -15.81 8.60 -2.72
C ALA A 255 -16.18 9.89 -3.45
N THR A 256 -16.84 10.78 -2.72
CA THR A 256 -17.18 12.14 -3.19
C THR A 256 -16.90 13.15 -2.09
N GLN A 257 -16.64 14.38 -2.52
CA GLN A 257 -16.64 15.58 -1.69
C GLN A 257 -17.21 16.72 -2.50
N MET A 258 -18.17 17.43 -1.95
CA MET A 258 -18.78 18.61 -2.56
C MET A 258 -18.65 19.81 -1.63
N ASP A 259 -18.22 20.92 -2.19
CA ASP A 259 -18.30 22.25 -1.58
C ASP A 259 -19.11 23.15 -2.49
N ILE A 260 -20.20 23.74 -1.97
CA ILE A 260 -21.08 24.62 -2.73
C ILE A 260 -21.10 26.02 -2.09
N LYS A 261 -21.06 27.04 -2.95
CA LYS A 261 -21.02 28.44 -2.56
C LYS A 261 -22.33 29.18 -2.96
N VAL A 262 -23.38 28.42 -3.23
CA VAL A 262 -24.73 28.88 -3.59
C VAL A 262 -25.77 28.22 -2.70
N ASP A 263 -26.97 28.80 -2.61
CA ASP A 263 -28.08 28.35 -1.76
C ASP A 263 -28.77 27.06 -2.27
N GLY A 264 -27.97 26.10 -2.72
CA GLY A 264 -28.43 24.81 -3.18
C GLY A 264 -28.27 24.59 -4.69
N LEU A 265 -28.40 23.33 -5.08
CA LEU A 265 -28.31 22.86 -6.47
C LEU A 265 -29.58 22.12 -6.86
N SER A 266 -30.04 22.30 -8.08
CA SER A 266 -31.11 21.47 -8.64
C SER A 266 -30.61 20.05 -8.88
N PHE A 267 -31.51 19.06 -8.83
CA PHE A 267 -31.17 17.67 -9.16
C PHE A 267 -30.68 17.53 -10.60
N GLU A 268 -31.16 18.34 -11.53
CA GLU A 268 -30.72 18.35 -12.91
C GLU A 268 -29.24 18.74 -13.05
N ILE A 269 -28.80 19.80 -12.34
CA ILE A 269 -27.39 20.22 -12.31
C ILE A 269 -26.51 19.12 -11.70
N LEU A 270 -26.98 18.51 -10.61
CA LEU A 270 -26.25 17.44 -9.93
C LEU A 270 -26.12 16.18 -10.84
N GLU A 271 -27.20 15.77 -11.50
CA GLU A 271 -27.18 14.65 -12.44
C GLU A 271 -26.21 14.91 -13.59
N LYS A 272 -26.28 16.11 -14.19
CA LYS A 272 -25.36 16.51 -15.28
C LYS A 272 -23.90 16.50 -14.80
N ALA A 273 -23.63 17.01 -13.60
CA ALA A 273 -22.29 17.01 -13.04
C ALA A 273 -21.76 15.59 -12.80
N LEU A 274 -22.60 14.67 -12.31
CA LEU A 274 -22.23 13.26 -12.09
C LEU A 274 -21.98 12.51 -13.40
N LEU A 275 -22.81 12.71 -14.41
CA LEU A 275 -22.65 12.09 -15.73
C LEU A 275 -21.38 12.60 -16.42
N GLN A 276 -21.17 13.91 -16.41
CA GLN A 276 -19.93 14.50 -16.95
C GLN A 276 -18.68 14.08 -16.17
N ALA A 277 -18.77 13.93 -14.83
CA ALA A 277 -17.70 13.39 -14.00
C ALA A 277 -17.40 11.91 -14.35
N LYS A 278 -18.41 11.12 -14.73
CA LYS A 278 -18.21 9.74 -15.17
C LYS A 278 -17.36 9.68 -16.43
N GLU A 279 -17.72 10.46 -17.45
CA GLU A 279 -16.95 10.56 -18.71
C GLU A 279 -15.51 11.02 -18.46
N GLY A 280 -15.33 12.05 -17.63
CA GLY A 280 -14.01 12.55 -17.27
C GLY A 280 -13.17 11.54 -16.51
N ARG A 281 -13.76 10.80 -15.56
CA ARG A 281 -13.07 9.71 -14.84
C ARG A 281 -12.69 8.55 -15.77
N GLU A 282 -13.53 8.19 -16.73
CA GLU A 282 -13.21 7.17 -17.73
C GLU A 282 -12.03 7.60 -18.62
N HIS A 283 -12.00 8.86 -19.06
CA HIS A 283 -10.86 9.40 -19.80
C HIS A 283 -9.56 9.29 -18.98
N ILE A 284 -9.57 9.76 -17.72
CA ILE A 284 -8.41 9.69 -16.84
C ILE A 284 -8.01 8.23 -16.60
N LEU A 285 -8.96 7.33 -16.34
CA LEU A 285 -8.71 5.93 -16.08
C LEU A 285 -8.06 5.23 -17.28
N ASN A 286 -8.44 5.59 -18.50
CA ASN A 286 -7.80 5.08 -19.71
C ASN A 286 -6.31 5.50 -19.74
N LYS A 287 -6.00 6.74 -19.38
CA LYS A 287 -4.61 7.22 -19.28
C LYS A 287 -3.80 6.49 -18.21
N LEU A 288 -4.40 6.18 -17.07
CA LEU A 288 -3.76 5.38 -16.03
C LEU A 288 -3.48 3.95 -16.53
N THR A 289 -4.43 3.32 -17.22
CA THR A 289 -4.28 1.96 -17.73
C THR A 289 -3.36 1.86 -18.95
N GLU A 290 -3.15 2.95 -19.70
CA GLU A 290 -2.09 3.04 -20.71
C GLU A 290 -0.69 2.99 -20.04
N CYS A 291 -0.53 3.56 -18.84
CA CYS A 291 0.72 3.55 -18.08
C CYS A 291 0.99 2.20 -17.41
N ILE A 292 0.00 1.65 -16.72
CA ILE A 292 0.03 0.32 -16.11
C ILE A 292 -1.37 -0.31 -16.19
N ALA A 293 -1.51 -1.38 -16.98
CA ALA A 293 -2.80 -2.01 -17.24
C ALA A 293 -3.29 -2.87 -16.07
N GLU A 294 -2.36 -3.58 -15.42
CA GLU A 294 -2.63 -4.49 -14.30
C GLU A 294 -1.57 -4.31 -13.21
N PRO A 295 -1.93 -4.59 -11.94
CA PRO A 295 -0.93 -4.63 -10.87
C PRO A 295 0.23 -5.57 -11.21
N ARG A 296 1.44 -5.22 -10.81
CA ARG A 296 2.61 -6.10 -10.99
C ARG A 296 2.34 -7.44 -10.32
N LYS A 297 2.73 -8.52 -11.00
CA LYS A 297 2.50 -9.90 -10.54
C LYS A 297 3.36 -10.29 -9.34
N ASP A 298 4.51 -9.63 -9.17
CA ASP A 298 5.42 -9.89 -8.05
C ASP A 298 5.85 -8.56 -7.41
N LEU A 299 6.20 -8.65 -6.13
CA LEU A 299 6.74 -7.53 -5.36
C LEU A 299 8.18 -7.22 -5.80
N LYS A 300 8.61 -5.99 -5.60
CA LYS A 300 10.02 -5.63 -5.83
C LYS A 300 10.95 -6.48 -4.92
N PRO A 301 12.19 -6.75 -5.34
CA PRO A 301 13.10 -7.64 -4.60
C PRO A 301 13.35 -7.25 -3.14
N HIS A 302 13.30 -5.96 -2.84
CA HIS A 302 13.52 -5.40 -1.50
C HIS A 302 12.22 -5.22 -0.69
N ALA A 303 11.05 -5.53 -1.26
CA ALA A 303 9.81 -5.51 -0.52
C ALA A 303 9.73 -6.72 0.42
N PRO A 304 9.20 -6.56 1.66
CA PRO A 304 9.05 -7.67 2.58
C PRO A 304 8.08 -8.70 1.99
N ARG A 305 8.44 -9.98 2.08
CA ARG A 305 7.56 -11.09 1.73
C ARG A 305 6.95 -11.63 3.01
N ILE A 306 5.70 -12.03 2.94
CA ILE A 306 4.96 -12.62 4.07
C ILE A 306 4.43 -13.99 3.62
N GLU A 307 4.77 -15.02 4.40
CA GLU A 307 4.11 -16.34 4.30
C GLU A 307 3.31 -16.61 5.55
N THR A 308 2.14 -17.21 5.38
CA THR A 308 1.23 -17.54 6.47
C THR A 308 1.08 -19.04 6.61
N MET A 309 1.03 -19.54 7.86
CA MET A 309 0.75 -20.92 8.17
C MET A 309 -0.25 -21.01 9.32
N THR A 310 -1.20 -21.93 9.21
CA THR A 310 -2.13 -22.24 10.29
C THR A 310 -1.64 -23.48 11.04
N ILE A 311 -1.64 -23.42 12.37
CA ILE A 311 -1.23 -24.49 13.27
C ILE A 311 -2.33 -24.80 14.29
N PRO A 312 -2.40 -26.00 14.86
CA PRO A 312 -3.23 -26.28 16.03
C PRO A 312 -2.82 -25.39 17.22
N LYS A 313 -3.80 -24.92 17.98
CA LYS A 313 -3.60 -24.04 19.15
C LYS A 313 -2.58 -24.57 20.15
N GLU A 314 -2.54 -25.89 20.36
CA GLU A 314 -1.65 -26.55 21.31
C GLU A 314 -0.16 -26.32 21.04
N PHE A 315 0.23 -26.01 19.77
CA PHE A 315 1.62 -25.74 19.40
C PHE A 315 2.04 -24.30 19.58
N ILE A 316 1.12 -23.37 19.81
CA ILE A 316 1.45 -21.94 20.01
C ILE A 316 2.48 -21.78 21.13
N GLY A 317 2.25 -22.44 22.28
CA GLY A 317 3.16 -22.39 23.42
C GLY A 317 4.54 -22.96 23.13
N ALA A 318 4.62 -24.02 22.31
CA ALA A 318 5.88 -24.65 21.92
C ALA A 318 6.72 -23.76 20.99
N ILE A 319 6.07 -23.01 20.10
CA ILE A 319 6.76 -22.10 19.16
C ILE A 319 7.22 -20.83 19.88
N ILE A 320 6.41 -20.28 20.79
CA ILE A 320 6.79 -19.11 21.58
C ILE A 320 7.92 -19.47 22.55
N GLY A 321 7.79 -20.60 23.21
CA GLY A 321 8.72 -21.07 24.23
C GLY A 321 8.66 -20.27 25.54
N PRO A 322 9.37 -20.71 26.60
CA PRO A 322 9.41 -20.05 27.89
C PRO A 322 9.95 -18.61 27.77
N GLY A 323 9.10 -17.63 28.12
CA GLY A 323 9.46 -16.21 28.01
C GLY A 323 9.80 -15.72 26.59
N GLY A 324 9.27 -16.41 25.55
CA GLY A 324 9.50 -16.02 24.16
C GLY A 324 10.87 -16.43 23.58
N LYS A 325 11.67 -17.21 24.29
CA LYS A 325 13.06 -17.54 23.89
C LYS A 325 13.17 -18.31 22.58
N ILE A 326 12.20 -19.22 22.29
CA ILE A 326 12.27 -20.03 21.08
C ILE A 326 11.97 -19.17 19.86
N ILE A 327 10.90 -18.37 19.88
CA ILE A 327 10.56 -17.49 18.77
C ILE A 327 11.63 -16.42 18.54
N GLN A 328 12.23 -15.85 19.61
CA GLN A 328 13.32 -14.89 19.49
C GLN A 328 14.57 -15.54 18.87
N GLY A 329 14.93 -16.74 19.32
CA GLY A 329 16.04 -17.51 18.74
C GLY A 329 15.83 -17.81 17.25
N MET A 330 14.62 -18.20 16.84
CA MET A 330 14.29 -18.41 15.43
C MET A 330 14.41 -17.13 14.62
N GLN A 331 13.95 -15.99 15.16
CA GLN A 331 14.06 -14.69 14.48
C GLN A 331 15.52 -14.24 14.34
N GLU A 332 16.34 -14.46 15.37
CA GLU A 332 17.79 -14.15 15.33
C GLU A 332 18.54 -15.04 14.33
N GLU A 333 18.24 -16.36 14.30
CA GLU A 333 18.88 -17.31 13.41
C GLU A 333 18.52 -17.09 11.94
N THR A 334 17.25 -16.83 11.66
CA THR A 334 16.75 -16.75 10.28
C THR A 334 16.72 -15.33 9.71
N GLY A 335 16.70 -14.31 10.57
CA GLY A 335 16.46 -12.91 10.17
C GLY A 335 15.01 -12.62 9.76
N ALA A 336 14.09 -13.57 9.98
CA ALA A 336 12.66 -13.38 9.71
C ALA A 336 11.96 -12.77 10.94
N THR A 337 10.94 -11.95 10.70
CA THR A 337 10.01 -11.50 11.73
C THR A 337 8.84 -12.48 11.80
N ILE A 338 8.59 -13.07 12.97
CA ILE A 338 7.54 -14.08 13.16
C ILE A 338 6.49 -13.50 14.11
N THR A 339 5.23 -13.47 13.66
CA THR A 339 4.08 -13.11 14.50
C THR A 339 3.12 -14.28 14.61
N ILE A 340 2.55 -14.48 15.80
CA ILE A 340 1.59 -15.54 16.07
C ILE A 340 0.33 -14.92 16.66
N GLU A 341 -0.82 -15.30 16.09
CA GLU A 341 -2.14 -14.87 16.55
C GLU A 341 -3.05 -16.08 16.74
N GLU A 342 -3.76 -16.11 17.85
CA GLU A 342 -4.82 -17.09 18.07
C GLU A 342 -6.13 -16.52 17.49
N THR A 343 -6.71 -17.23 16.52
CA THR A 343 -7.98 -16.88 15.91
C THR A 343 -8.81 -18.13 15.70
N ASP A 344 -10.05 -18.15 16.18
CA ASP A 344 -11.01 -19.26 16.00
C ASP A 344 -10.48 -20.64 16.45
N GLY A 345 -9.67 -20.67 17.51
CA GLY A 345 -9.13 -21.92 18.08
C GLY A 345 -7.94 -22.52 17.33
N VAL A 346 -7.37 -21.77 16.38
CA VAL A 346 -6.13 -22.12 15.68
C VAL A 346 -5.09 -21.02 15.86
N GLY A 347 -3.81 -21.38 15.76
CA GLY A 347 -2.71 -20.43 15.69
C GLY A 347 -2.44 -20.03 14.25
N ARG A 348 -2.53 -18.75 13.94
CA ARG A 348 -2.09 -18.21 12.66
C ARG A 348 -0.70 -17.61 12.81
N ILE A 349 0.25 -18.15 12.07
CA ILE A 349 1.63 -17.67 12.04
C ILE A 349 1.83 -16.87 10.76
N GLU A 350 2.42 -15.68 10.88
CA GLU A 350 2.90 -14.88 9.77
C GLU A 350 4.42 -14.74 9.90
N SER A 351 5.16 -15.22 8.89
CA SER A 351 6.61 -15.06 8.78
C SER A 351 6.91 -14.05 7.70
N ALA A 352 7.56 -12.95 8.07
CA ALA A 352 7.92 -11.85 7.17
C ALA A 352 9.43 -11.71 7.07
N GLY A 353 9.94 -11.45 5.87
CA GLY A 353 11.37 -11.27 5.65
C GLY A 353 11.71 -10.57 4.35
N THR A 354 12.92 -10.04 4.27
CA THR A 354 13.41 -9.30 3.09
C THR A 354 13.82 -10.21 1.92
N ASN A 355 14.01 -11.50 2.18
CA ASN A 355 14.33 -12.49 1.14
C ASN A 355 13.60 -13.80 1.41
N LYS A 356 13.39 -14.58 0.34
CA LYS A 356 12.66 -15.84 0.42
C LYS A 356 13.34 -16.85 1.34
N LYS A 357 14.67 -16.88 1.36
CA LYS A 357 15.45 -17.85 2.13
C LYS A 357 15.18 -17.74 3.63
N CYS A 358 15.17 -16.53 4.19
CA CYS A 358 14.92 -16.35 5.62
C CYS A 358 13.52 -16.83 6.03
N ILE A 359 12.52 -16.66 5.14
CA ILE A 359 11.17 -17.13 5.38
C ILE A 359 11.10 -18.67 5.30
N ASP A 360 11.69 -19.25 4.25
CA ASP A 360 11.73 -20.71 4.06
C ASP A 360 12.42 -21.40 5.25
N ASP A 361 13.52 -20.82 5.75
CA ASP A 361 14.23 -21.33 6.92
C ASP A 361 13.37 -21.24 8.20
N ALA A 362 12.72 -20.10 8.45
CA ALA A 362 11.80 -19.92 9.58
C ALA A 362 10.62 -20.91 9.50
N MET A 363 10.00 -21.02 8.33
CA MET A 363 8.88 -21.93 8.12
C MET A 363 9.28 -23.41 8.27
N ARG A 364 10.50 -23.76 7.87
CA ARG A 364 11.06 -25.09 8.06
C ARG A 364 11.20 -25.44 9.54
N ILE A 365 11.74 -24.52 10.35
CA ILE A 365 11.89 -24.71 11.80
C ILE A 365 10.51 -24.84 12.45
N ILE A 366 9.57 -23.96 12.11
CA ILE A 366 8.20 -24.00 12.65
C ILE A 366 7.51 -25.31 12.30
N LYS A 367 7.57 -25.74 11.03
CA LYS A 367 7.03 -27.05 10.59
C LYS A 367 7.60 -28.20 11.39
N GLY A 368 8.89 -28.17 11.71
CA GLY A 368 9.53 -29.17 12.53
C GLY A 368 8.98 -29.21 13.96
N ILE A 369 8.73 -28.06 14.59
CA ILE A 369 8.15 -27.99 15.94
C ILE A 369 6.72 -28.56 15.95
N VAL A 370 5.93 -28.23 14.92
CA VAL A 370 4.53 -28.62 14.79
C VAL A 370 4.37 -30.08 14.31
N ALA A 371 5.40 -30.65 13.66
CA ALA A 371 5.32 -31.99 13.13
C ALA A 371 5.02 -33.00 14.26
N VAL A 372 3.95 -33.75 14.12
CA VAL A 372 3.63 -34.89 15.01
C VAL A 372 4.29 -36.13 14.44
N PRO A 373 5.18 -36.79 15.21
CA PRO A 373 5.80 -38.04 14.74
C PRO A 373 4.77 -39.15 14.60
N GLU A 374 4.71 -39.80 13.44
CA GLU A 374 3.82 -40.91 13.18
C GLU A 374 4.59 -42.23 13.23
N VAL A 375 4.07 -43.17 14.03
CA VAL A 375 4.64 -44.53 14.13
C VAL A 375 4.48 -45.25 12.79
N GLY A 376 5.59 -45.76 12.29
CA GLY A 376 5.64 -46.46 11.00
C GLY A 376 6.18 -45.61 9.82
N GLU A 377 6.27 -44.28 9.98
CA GLU A 377 6.83 -43.37 8.96
C GLU A 377 8.37 -43.39 8.96
N VAL A 378 8.96 -43.07 7.80
CA VAL A 378 10.40 -43.00 7.57
C VAL A 378 10.84 -41.55 7.56
N TYR A 379 11.89 -41.25 8.31
CA TYR A 379 12.48 -39.91 8.42
C TYR A 379 13.95 -39.93 8.07
N VAL A 380 14.45 -38.89 7.48
CA VAL A 380 15.89 -38.64 7.34
C VAL A 380 16.32 -37.79 8.54
N GLY A 381 17.09 -38.39 9.42
CA GLY A 381 17.55 -37.73 10.66
C GLY A 381 19.05 -37.55 10.70
N LYS A 382 19.49 -36.64 11.58
CA LYS A 382 20.92 -36.33 11.79
C LYS A 382 21.38 -36.89 13.12
N VAL A 383 22.50 -37.59 13.13
CA VAL A 383 23.12 -38.11 14.35
C VAL A 383 23.58 -36.99 15.25
N ARG A 384 23.00 -36.87 16.46
CA ARG A 384 23.32 -35.82 17.45
C ARG A 384 24.38 -36.27 18.45
N SER A 385 24.31 -37.52 18.89
CA SER A 385 25.29 -38.09 19.83
C SER A 385 25.42 -39.58 19.65
N VAL A 386 26.63 -40.09 19.88
CA VAL A 386 26.99 -41.51 19.79
C VAL A 386 27.23 -42.02 21.20
N MET A 387 26.50 -43.11 21.61
CA MET A 387 26.60 -43.76 22.90
C MET A 387 26.94 -45.20 22.72
N PRO A 388 27.52 -45.92 23.74
CA PRO A 388 27.90 -47.33 23.60
C PRO A 388 26.76 -48.27 23.23
N TYR A 389 25.49 -47.91 23.50
CA TYR A 389 24.29 -48.70 23.28
C TYR A 389 23.46 -48.30 22.06
N GLY A 390 23.86 -47.21 21.37
CA GLY A 390 23.12 -46.71 20.21
C GLY A 390 23.44 -45.24 19.89
N VAL A 391 22.77 -44.70 18.92
CA VAL A 391 22.93 -43.28 18.52
C VAL A 391 21.61 -42.54 18.74
N PHE A 392 21.69 -41.29 19.18
CA PHE A 392 20.54 -40.39 19.20
C PHE A 392 20.48 -39.66 17.86
N VAL A 393 19.36 -39.82 17.19
CA VAL A 393 19.12 -39.23 15.86
C VAL A 393 18.00 -38.22 16.01
N GLU A 394 18.30 -36.97 15.65
CA GLU A 394 17.30 -35.95 15.48
C GLU A 394 16.59 -36.19 14.14
N PHE A 395 15.41 -36.80 14.19
CA PHE A 395 14.63 -37.20 13.01
C PHE A 395 13.55 -36.14 12.64
N LEU A 396 13.24 -35.24 13.55
CA LEU A 396 12.46 -34.02 13.35
C LEU A 396 13.10 -32.89 14.16
N PRO A 397 13.03 -31.62 13.74
CA PRO A 397 13.62 -30.51 14.49
C PRO A 397 13.19 -30.51 15.96
N GLY A 398 14.17 -30.59 16.87
CA GLY A 398 13.95 -30.66 18.31
C GLY A 398 13.39 -31.99 18.84
N LYS A 399 13.33 -33.03 18.02
CA LYS A 399 12.86 -34.37 18.43
C LYS A 399 13.93 -35.42 18.16
N ASP A 400 14.52 -35.91 19.25
CA ASP A 400 15.57 -36.93 19.22
C ASP A 400 14.98 -38.28 19.52
N GLY A 401 15.35 -39.29 18.73
CA GLY A 401 14.98 -40.68 18.96
C GLY A 401 16.22 -41.56 19.17
N LEU A 402 16.08 -42.60 19.95
CA LEU A 402 17.13 -43.59 20.15
C LEU A 402 17.10 -44.64 19.02
N LEU A 403 18.14 -44.69 18.24
CA LEU A 403 18.47 -45.78 17.33
C LEU A 403 19.40 -46.71 18.06
N HIS A 404 18.84 -47.79 18.68
CA HIS A 404 19.61 -48.76 19.44
C HIS A 404 20.53 -49.54 18.51
N ILE A 405 21.70 -49.99 19.02
CA ILE A 405 22.70 -50.76 18.22
C ILE A 405 22.11 -51.96 17.48
N SER A 406 21.12 -52.67 18.08
CA SER A 406 20.44 -53.81 17.46
C SER A 406 19.46 -53.42 16.33
N GLU A 407 19.17 -52.12 16.17
CA GLU A 407 18.23 -51.58 15.19
C GLU A 407 18.94 -50.82 14.05
N ILE A 408 20.30 -50.85 14.04
CA ILE A 408 21.09 -50.24 12.99
C ILE A 408 21.18 -51.12 11.75
N ASP A 409 21.58 -52.41 11.95
CA ASP A 409 21.78 -53.39 10.88
C ASP A 409 21.23 -54.78 11.26
N TRP A 410 21.03 -55.65 10.26
CA TRP A 410 20.71 -57.08 10.44
C TRP A 410 21.93 -57.85 10.95
N LYS A 411 23.18 -57.39 10.65
CA LYS A 411 24.41 -57.93 11.20
C LYS A 411 24.54 -57.51 12.67
N ARG A 412 24.86 -58.45 13.54
CA ARG A 412 25.11 -58.13 14.95
C ARG A 412 26.38 -57.29 15.08
N LEU A 413 26.25 -56.06 15.51
CA LEU A 413 27.34 -55.14 15.80
C LEU A 413 27.74 -55.30 17.28
N GLU A 414 29.06 -55.36 17.56
CA GLU A 414 29.58 -55.38 18.94
C GLU A 414 29.83 -53.97 19.48
N THR A 415 30.20 -53.08 18.59
CA THR A 415 30.43 -51.65 18.92
C THR A 415 29.73 -50.76 17.89
N ILE A 416 29.42 -49.52 18.28
CA ILE A 416 28.83 -48.52 17.38
C ILE A 416 29.82 -48.06 16.30
N GLU A 417 31.10 -48.15 16.58
CA GLU A 417 32.17 -47.78 15.62
C GLU A 417 32.14 -48.68 14.38
N GLU A 418 31.71 -49.96 14.52
CA GLU A 418 31.51 -50.89 13.40
C GLU A 418 30.41 -50.45 12.44
N ALA A 419 29.43 -49.65 12.91
CA ALA A 419 28.39 -49.06 12.07
C ALA A 419 28.89 -47.89 11.23
N GLY A 420 30.05 -47.31 11.55
CA GLY A 420 30.65 -46.20 10.87
C GLY A 420 29.93 -44.85 11.04
N LEU A 421 28.96 -44.76 11.97
CA LEU A 421 28.18 -43.59 12.22
C LEU A 421 28.93 -42.61 13.13
N LYS A 422 28.96 -41.32 12.70
CA LYS A 422 29.57 -40.22 13.44
C LYS A 422 28.54 -39.13 13.72
N GLU A 423 28.84 -38.30 14.72
CA GLU A 423 28.05 -37.10 14.97
C GLU A 423 28.02 -36.23 13.73
N GLY A 424 26.82 -35.82 13.33
CA GLY A 424 26.59 -35.01 12.14
C GLY A 424 26.19 -35.79 10.88
N ASP A 425 26.32 -37.12 10.86
CA ASP A 425 25.90 -37.96 9.72
C ASP A 425 24.39 -37.95 9.54
N GLU A 426 23.93 -38.03 8.30
CA GLU A 426 22.51 -38.24 7.98
C GLU A 426 22.20 -39.71 7.83
N ILE A 427 21.10 -40.17 8.43
CA ILE A 427 20.65 -41.57 8.38
C ILE A 427 19.14 -41.63 8.22
N GLU A 428 18.67 -42.54 7.34
CA GLU A 428 17.25 -42.84 7.24
C GLU A 428 16.83 -43.77 8.39
N VAL A 429 15.77 -43.37 9.10
CA VAL A 429 15.24 -44.13 10.24
C VAL A 429 13.73 -44.21 10.17
N LYS A 430 13.20 -45.37 10.56
CA LYS A 430 11.77 -45.58 10.72
C LYS A 430 11.39 -45.45 12.18
N LEU A 431 10.34 -44.69 12.50
CA LEU A 431 9.81 -44.62 13.85
C LEU A 431 9.01 -45.91 14.16
N LEU A 432 9.54 -46.70 15.07
CA LEU A 432 8.90 -47.97 15.45
C LEU A 432 7.82 -47.80 16.52
N ASP A 433 8.10 -46.99 17.52
CA ASP A 433 7.24 -46.86 18.70
C ASP A 433 7.53 -45.57 19.45
N ILE A 434 6.52 -45.08 20.17
CA ILE A 434 6.62 -43.95 21.09
C ILE A 434 6.27 -44.48 22.48
N ASP A 435 7.23 -44.51 23.40
CA ASP A 435 7.01 -44.96 24.78
C ASP A 435 5.94 -44.09 25.47
N PRO A 436 4.76 -44.65 25.81
CA PRO A 436 3.66 -43.86 26.35
C PRO A 436 3.91 -43.28 27.75
N LYS A 437 4.94 -43.79 28.47
CA LYS A 437 5.29 -43.28 29.81
C LYS A 437 6.37 -42.21 29.79
N THR A 438 7.34 -42.36 28.90
CA THR A 438 8.53 -41.47 28.86
C THR A 438 8.53 -40.53 27.66
N GLY A 439 7.63 -40.70 26.69
CA GLY A 439 7.58 -39.94 25.43
C GLY A 439 8.78 -40.20 24.52
N LYS A 440 9.64 -41.20 24.80
CA LYS A 440 10.84 -41.47 24.03
C LYS A 440 10.54 -42.17 22.72
N PHE A 441 11.19 -41.72 21.64
CA PHE A 441 11.03 -42.29 20.31
C PHE A 441 12.03 -43.43 20.09
N LYS A 442 11.55 -44.55 19.57
CA LYS A 442 12.36 -45.72 19.20
C LYS A 442 12.48 -45.76 17.68
N LEU A 443 13.69 -45.69 17.20
CA LEU A 443 14.02 -45.66 15.79
C LEU A 443 14.65 -46.98 15.32
N SER A 444 14.49 -47.31 14.04
CA SER A 444 15.16 -48.44 13.40
C SER A 444 15.58 -48.08 11.97
N HIS A 445 16.83 -48.30 11.66
CA HIS A 445 17.36 -48.27 10.28
C HIS A 445 17.29 -49.66 9.64
N LYS A 446 17.50 -50.69 10.43
CA LYS A 446 17.49 -52.09 10.07
C LYS A 446 16.25 -52.53 9.25
N VAL A 447 15.06 -52.01 9.59
CA VAL A 447 13.82 -52.37 8.88
C VAL A 447 13.75 -51.81 7.46
N LEU A 448 14.61 -50.87 7.11
CA LEU A 448 14.73 -50.27 5.80
C LEU A 448 15.74 -51.03 4.92
N LEU A 449 16.61 -51.84 5.53
CA LEU A 449 17.61 -52.67 4.84
C LEU A 449 17.00 -53.97 4.33
N PRO A 450 17.44 -54.50 3.17
CA PRO A 450 16.97 -55.78 2.68
C PRO A 450 17.33 -56.88 3.68
N ARG A 451 16.37 -57.75 4.02
CA ARG A 451 16.57 -58.84 4.98
C ARG A 451 17.52 -59.86 4.37
N PRO A 452 18.64 -60.23 5.05
CA PRO A 452 19.55 -61.24 4.52
C PRO A 452 18.81 -62.58 4.42
N GLU A 453 18.97 -63.29 3.29
CA GLU A 453 18.42 -64.64 3.10
C GLU A 453 18.96 -65.56 4.19
N LYS A 454 18.08 -66.33 4.83
CA LYS A 454 18.46 -67.36 5.77
C LYS A 454 19.28 -68.40 4.98
N GLN A 455 20.58 -68.45 5.20
CA GLN A 455 21.34 -69.62 4.81
C GLN A 455 20.79 -70.83 5.62
N GLU A 456 20.08 -71.74 4.94
CA GLU A 456 19.77 -73.05 5.53
C GLU A 456 21.06 -73.72 5.91
N LYS A 457 21.25 -73.93 7.21
CA LYS A 457 22.34 -74.79 7.69
C LYS A 457 22.07 -76.22 7.19
N LYS A 458 22.92 -76.70 6.30
CA LYS A 458 23.04 -78.11 5.97
C LYS A 458 23.65 -78.88 7.13
#